data_f6c13537bbc3f3ff6fd1fa6962132bf9
#
_entry.id   f6c13537bbc3f3ff6fd1fa6962132bf9
#
_cell.length_a   1.000
_cell.length_b   1.000
_cell.length_c   1.000
_cell.angle_alpha   90.00
_cell.angle_beta   90.00
_cell.angle_gamma   90.00
#
_symmetry.space_group_name_H-M   'P 1'
#
loop_
_entity.id
_entity.type
_entity.pdbx_description
1 polymer ?
#
loop_
_entity_poly.entity_id
_entity_poly.type
_entity_poly.pdbx_seq_one_letter_code
_entity_poly.pdbx_strand_id
1 'polypeptide(L)' 'MIVELISVGTELLLGNIVNTNAQYLSETCAKLGLNVYYQTTVGDNRERMTEVFRTALSRADLVIIGGGLGPTEDDK' A
#
# COMPACT_ATOMS: atom_id res chain seq x y z
N MET A 1 13.91 9.52 -6.36
CA MET A 1 12.52 9.60 -5.89
C MET A 1 12.26 8.47 -4.91
N ILE A 2 11.70 8.81 -3.78
CA ILE A 2 11.36 7.83 -2.75
C ILE A 2 9.91 7.41 -2.94
N VAL A 3 9.70 6.11 -3.06
CA VAL A 3 8.35 5.56 -3.27
C VAL A 3 7.96 4.74 -2.05
N GLU A 4 6.74 4.92 -1.61
CA GLU A 4 6.17 4.11 -0.54
C GLU A 4 4.97 3.36 -1.07
N LEU A 5 4.93 2.05 -0.81
CA LEU A 5 3.78 1.22 -1.13
C LEU A 5 2.98 0.98 0.13
N ILE A 6 1.68 1.22 0.06
CA ILE A 6 0.78 0.96 1.17
C ILE A 6 -0.23 -0.09 0.74
N SER A 7 -0.28 -1.19 1.47
CA SER A 7 -1.23 -2.26 1.21
C SER A 7 -2.30 -2.22 2.29
N VAL A 8 -3.56 -2.16 1.88
CA VAL A 8 -4.69 -2.05 2.81
C VAL A 8 -5.46 -3.37 2.82
N GLY A 9 -5.66 -3.92 3.99
CA GLY A 9 -6.42 -5.15 4.11
C GLY A 9 -6.14 -5.85 5.42
N THR A 10 -7.19 -6.08 6.20
CA THR A 10 -7.05 -6.77 7.47
C THR A 10 -6.49 -8.18 7.28
N GLU A 11 -6.89 -8.85 6.22
CA GLU A 11 -6.40 -10.21 5.95
C GLU A 11 -4.91 -10.23 5.69
N LEU A 12 -4.36 -9.17 5.09
CA LEU A 12 -2.92 -9.06 4.86
C LEU A 12 -2.18 -8.89 6.18
N LEU A 13 -2.76 -8.08 7.05
CA LEU A 13 -2.15 -7.79 8.34
C LEU A 13 -2.12 -9.03 9.22
N LEU A 14 -3.15 -9.87 9.10
CA LEU A 14 -3.25 -11.09 9.88
C LEU A 14 -2.46 -12.24 9.28
N GLY A 15 -1.89 -12.04 8.09
CA GLY A 15 -1.12 -13.07 7.44
C GLY A 15 -1.95 -14.15 6.78
N ASN A 16 -3.23 -13.88 6.53
CA ASN A 16 -4.12 -14.88 5.95
C ASN A 16 -3.86 -15.11 4.47
N ILE A 17 -3.30 -14.12 3.79
CA ILE A 17 -2.97 -14.25 2.37
C ILE A 17 -1.63 -13.58 2.12
N VAL A 18 -1.00 -13.97 1.01
CA VAL A 18 0.26 -13.38 0.60
C VAL A 18 0.00 -12.09 -0.17
N ASN A 19 0.78 -11.07 0.13
CA ASN A 19 0.61 -9.78 -0.55
C ASN A 19 1.40 -9.77 -1.86
N THR A 20 0.91 -10.52 -2.84
CA THR A 20 1.57 -10.61 -4.14
C THR A 20 1.45 -9.32 -4.92
N ASN A 21 0.42 -8.53 -4.64
CA ASN A 21 0.23 -7.26 -5.33
C ASN A 21 1.36 -6.28 -5.01
N ALA A 22 1.76 -6.23 -3.75
CA ALA A 22 2.88 -5.36 -3.37
C ALA A 22 4.17 -5.80 -4.05
N GLN A 23 4.38 -7.11 -4.14
CA GLN A 23 5.55 -7.65 -4.82
C GLN A 23 5.55 -7.24 -6.29
N TYR A 24 4.43 -7.39 -6.95
CA TYR A 24 4.30 -7.01 -8.35
C TYR A 24 4.57 -5.52 -8.56
N LEU A 25 4.02 -4.68 -7.69
CA LEU A 25 4.21 -3.24 -7.80
C LEU A 25 5.66 -2.85 -7.56
N SER A 26 6.31 -3.51 -6.59
CA SER A 26 7.73 -3.25 -6.33
C SER A 26 8.57 -3.56 -7.57
N GLU A 27 8.31 -4.69 -8.20
CA GLU A 27 9.05 -5.09 -9.39
C GLU A 27 8.79 -4.12 -10.55
N THR A 28 7.55 -3.67 -10.70
CA THR A 28 7.22 -2.72 -11.73
C THR A 28 7.93 -1.39 -11.51
N CYS A 29 7.96 -0.92 -10.27
CA CYS A 29 8.66 0.31 -9.93
C CYS A 29 10.14 0.18 -10.25
N ALA A 30 10.74 -0.96 -9.93
CA ALA A 30 12.17 -1.17 -10.22
C ALA A 30 12.45 -1.07 -11.71
N LYS A 31 11.56 -1.62 -12.53
CA LYS A 31 11.72 -1.55 -13.98
C LYS A 31 11.63 -0.13 -14.50
N LEU A 32 10.91 0.73 -13.78
CA LEU A 32 10.76 2.13 -14.16
C LEU A 32 11.85 3.01 -13.55
N GLY A 33 12.80 2.42 -12.82
CA GLY A 33 13.85 3.18 -12.18
C GLY A 33 13.43 3.86 -10.90
N LEU A 34 12.29 3.45 -10.34
CA LEU A 34 11.80 4.02 -9.09
C LEU A 34 12.23 3.13 -7.93
N ASN A 35 12.63 3.76 -6.84
CA ASN A 35 13.09 3.01 -5.65
C ASN A 35 11.98 2.96 -4.62
N VAL A 36 11.55 1.74 -4.29
CA VAL A 36 10.58 1.53 -3.22
C VAL A 36 11.37 1.43 -1.92
N TYR A 37 11.25 2.46 -1.09
CA TYR A 37 11.97 2.53 0.17
C TYR A 37 11.15 2.02 1.33
N TYR A 38 9.83 2.15 1.24
CA TYR A 38 8.95 1.77 2.35
C TYR A 38 7.79 0.94 1.82
N GLN A 39 7.47 -0.11 2.56
CA GLN A 39 6.29 -0.92 2.30
C GLN A 39 5.55 -1.03 3.62
N THR A 40 4.30 -0.60 3.62
CA THR A 40 3.49 -0.58 4.84
C THR A 40 2.20 -1.34 4.58
N THR A 41 1.81 -2.17 5.53
CA THR A 41 0.54 -2.88 5.49
C THR A 41 -0.31 -2.35 6.62
N VAL A 42 -1.56 -2.00 6.32
CA VAL A 42 -2.46 -1.45 7.31
C VAL A 42 -3.81 -2.15 7.18
N GLY A 43 -4.45 -2.41 8.31
CA GLY A 43 -5.78 -3.00 8.32
C GLY A 43 -6.82 -2.02 7.82
N ASP A 44 -8.02 -2.53 7.59
CA ASP A 44 -9.13 -1.73 7.09
C ASP A 44 -9.73 -0.94 8.25
N ASN A 45 -9.03 0.11 8.64
CA ASN A 45 -9.41 0.96 9.77
C ASN A 45 -9.08 2.39 9.40
N ARG A 46 -10.10 3.24 9.40
CA ARG A 46 -9.94 4.61 8.90
C ARG A 46 -8.86 5.38 9.64
N GLU A 47 -8.83 5.28 10.97
CA GLU A 47 -7.89 6.07 11.74
C GLU A 47 -6.46 5.63 11.47
N ARG A 48 -6.24 4.32 11.40
CA ARG A 48 -4.90 3.81 11.12
C ARG A 48 -4.48 4.12 9.70
N MET A 49 -5.40 4.02 8.75
CA MET A 49 -5.11 4.38 7.37
C MET A 49 -4.71 5.84 7.26
N THR A 50 -5.41 6.72 7.98
CA THR A 50 -5.10 8.14 7.96
C THR A 50 -3.69 8.39 8.49
N GLU A 51 -3.32 7.74 9.58
CA GLU A 51 -1.99 7.87 10.14
C GLU A 51 -0.92 7.40 9.17
N VAL A 52 -1.16 6.24 8.56
CA VAL A 52 -0.20 5.67 7.62
C VAL A 52 -0.03 6.57 6.40
N PHE A 53 -1.14 7.07 5.87
CA PHE A 53 -1.08 7.96 4.71
C PHE A 53 -0.33 9.25 5.04
N ARG A 54 -0.61 9.81 6.21
CA ARG A 54 0.06 11.05 6.62
C ARG A 54 1.56 10.83 6.76
N THR A 55 1.95 9.74 7.37
CA THR A 55 3.36 9.40 7.52
C THR A 55 4.01 9.23 6.16
N ALA A 56 3.36 8.49 5.26
CA ALA A 56 3.91 8.25 3.93
C ALA A 56 4.10 9.55 3.17
N LEU A 57 3.12 10.45 3.23
CA LEU A 57 3.19 11.71 2.51
C LEU A 57 4.28 12.63 3.07
N SER A 58 4.68 12.42 4.32
CA SER A 58 5.71 13.26 4.93
C SER A 58 7.11 12.82 4.53
N ARG A 59 7.27 11.61 3.98
CA ARG A 59 8.62 11.08 3.73
C ARG A 59 8.81 10.53 2.32
N ALA A 60 7.75 10.33 1.55
CA ALA A 60 7.86 9.78 0.21
C ALA A 60 7.45 10.81 -0.83
N ASP A 61 8.07 10.70 -1.99
CA ASP A 61 7.73 11.56 -3.11
C ASP A 61 6.52 11.02 -3.86
N LEU A 62 6.34 9.69 -3.82
CA LEU A 62 5.24 9.03 -4.49
C LEU A 62 4.69 7.95 -3.57
N VAL A 63 3.39 7.95 -3.36
CA VAL A 63 2.72 6.96 -2.53
C VAL A 63 1.75 6.18 -3.40
N ILE A 64 1.92 4.86 -3.42
CA ILE A 64 1.06 3.96 -4.18
C ILE A 64 0.26 3.13 -3.18
N ILE A 65 -1.05 3.20 -3.29
CA ILE A 65 -1.96 2.51 -2.38
C ILE A 65 -2.67 1.42 -3.15
N GLY A 66 -2.64 0.20 -2.60
CA GLY A 66 -3.29 -0.92 -3.25
C GLY A 66 -3.93 -1.85 -2.26
N GLY A 67 -4.77 -2.73 -2.77
CA GLY A 67 -5.43 -3.74 -1.95
C GLY A 67 -6.55 -3.15 -1.13
N GLY A 68 -7.36 -4.01 -0.55
CA GLY A 68 -8.37 -3.59 0.39
C GLY A 68 -9.43 -2.66 -0.13
N LEU A 69 -9.26 -2.18 -1.32
CA LEU A 69 -10.25 -1.31 -1.91
C LEU A 69 -11.42 -2.10 -2.43
N GLY A 70 -11.21 -3.36 -2.56
CA GLY A 70 -12.23 -4.31 -2.75
C GLY A 70 -13.15 -4.05 -3.87
N PRO A 71 -13.91 -4.96 -4.10
CA PRO A 71 -14.93 -4.81 -5.07
C PRO A 71 -15.96 -3.97 -4.46
N THR A 72 -16.30 -3.32 -4.65
CA THR A 72 -17.07 -2.80 -3.94
C THR A 72 -18.17 -2.50 -4.33
N GLU A 73 -18.54 -2.83 -4.20
CA GLU A 73 -19.54 -2.68 -4.32
C GLU A 73 -19.96 -1.50 -4.11
N ASP A 74 -19.77 -1.11 -4.20
CA ASP A 74 -20.05 -0.14 -4.00
C ASP A 74 -20.06 0.81 -4.45
N ASP A 75 -19.89 0.80 -4.94
CA ASP A 75 -19.93 1.57 -5.40
C ASP A 75 -20.55 2.03 -5.85
N LYS A 76 -20.91 1.87 -5.77
CA LYS A 76 -21.55 2.17 -6.11
C LYS A 76 -21.89 2.71 -6.24
#